data_82d480ac05c921fdd95e3aa5d252f921
#
_entry.id   82d480ac05c921fdd95e3aa5d252f921
#
_cell.length_a   1.000
_cell.length_b   1.000
_cell.length_c   1.000
_cell.angle_alpha   90.00
_cell.angle_beta   90.00
_cell.angle_gamma   90.00
#
_symmetry.space_group_name_H-M   'P 1'
#
loop_
_entity.id
_entity.type
_entity.pdbx_description
1 polymer ?
#
loop_
_entity_poly.entity_id
_entity_poly.type
_entity_poly.pdbx_seq_one_letter_code
_entity_poly.pdbx_strand_id
1 'polypeptide(L)'
;MVKQYFTAIDEKGGVHIPHIEERGGSYFLTFQKETLQNVQKLRMLPMLAQAKTGSDGFFLTPRNITMNGDLLVRFVPREDTSYTYDLSVMSCYAVKTPEVSALVRIERNYKYAFVIQIKDGVYSLETVFDFTENDPVYDDIRIEIVPMKADATLGDFAAAERQLRLERGEIVPLTEKCKREAVEYARKYPLIRIRMGWKQSPSPVLHQTLENEPEMHAVVTFARVRDIADSLKAHGVKGAELQLVGWNKSGHDGRFPQLMPPEEKLGGMEELKKTIAYVKALGYRISLHTNTIDAVEIADTFTWDDVVVTRKGEYYQCGHYSGGYAYHVCLEKQLKNAMRDLPEVAQLGLNGLHFTDVISIVVPDTCCSKEHPCYTAEGIRLAQENIHYTRELFGAFSSEGCMDFALRELDYGLYVSFGDGFGKVNIPVTDALVPFFELTYHGILLYNPTSPTVNYPIKTPADKLTFLMRGGRPSFYFHSKFRYGEPNWMGDVDLVATDNASMNYAAGLIAQETEKYASMADLQLVYMKDYILHENAVEEAVYCDGTRILGNFSDHTVSFDGHTIEPWGWVLTK
;
A
#
# COMPACT_ATOMS: atom_id res chain seq x y z
N MET A 1 -13.80 -22.14 -22.48
CA MET A 1 -14.54 -20.88 -22.19
C MET A 1 -15.15 -20.36 -23.50
N VAL A 2 -16.37 -19.82 -23.48
CA VAL A 2 -17.08 -19.44 -24.71
C VAL A 2 -16.70 -18.02 -25.14
N LYS A 3 -16.33 -17.81 -26.40
CA LYS A 3 -15.88 -16.50 -26.93
C LYS A 3 -16.88 -15.34 -26.72
N GLN A 4 -18.15 -15.63 -26.54
CA GLN A 4 -19.18 -14.61 -26.25
C GLN A 4 -18.94 -13.85 -24.93
N TYR A 5 -18.15 -14.40 -24.00
CA TYR A 5 -17.77 -13.73 -22.76
C TYR A 5 -16.69 -12.67 -22.95
N PHE A 6 -16.04 -12.61 -24.11
CA PHE A 6 -14.87 -11.79 -24.37
C PHE A 6 -15.22 -10.50 -25.15
N THR A 7 -16.24 -9.81 -24.70
CA THR A 7 -16.67 -8.55 -25.32
C THR A 7 -16.62 -7.40 -24.33
N ALA A 8 -16.57 -6.18 -24.85
CA ALA A 8 -16.79 -4.97 -24.09
C ALA A 8 -17.97 -4.19 -24.65
N ILE A 9 -18.61 -3.37 -23.83
CA ILE A 9 -19.80 -2.58 -24.23
C ILE A 9 -19.52 -1.11 -23.90
N ASP A 10 -19.69 -0.21 -24.89
CA ASP A 10 -19.56 1.23 -24.68
C ASP A 10 -20.83 1.87 -24.08
N GLU A 11 -20.78 3.15 -23.78
CA GLU A 11 -21.86 3.93 -23.18
C GLU A 11 -23.12 4.04 -24.07
N LYS A 12 -22.99 3.74 -25.38
CA LYS A 12 -24.10 3.75 -26.36
C LYS A 12 -24.66 2.36 -26.62
N GLY A 13 -24.11 1.33 -25.96
CA GLY A 13 -24.48 -0.07 -26.18
C GLY A 13 -23.77 -0.73 -27.35
N GLY A 14 -22.78 -0.07 -27.95
CA GLY A 14 -21.92 -0.63 -28.99
C GLY A 14 -21.06 -1.78 -28.42
N VAL A 15 -21.00 -2.89 -29.17
CA VAL A 15 -20.25 -4.09 -28.78
C VAL A 15 -18.87 -4.07 -29.42
N HIS A 16 -17.82 -4.12 -28.60
CA HIS A 16 -16.43 -4.18 -29.02
C HIS A 16 -15.90 -5.61 -28.87
N ILE A 17 -15.38 -6.18 -29.94
CA ILE A 17 -14.82 -7.53 -29.98
C ILE A 17 -13.31 -7.43 -30.01
N PRO A 18 -12.58 -8.07 -29.05
CA PRO A 18 -11.12 -8.00 -29.03
C PRO A 18 -10.50 -8.92 -30.09
N HIS A 19 -9.25 -8.64 -30.42
CA HIS A 19 -8.36 -9.69 -30.94
C HIS A 19 -8.09 -10.69 -29.82
N ILE A 20 -8.22 -11.99 -30.11
CA ILE A 20 -8.07 -13.07 -29.12
C ILE A 20 -6.91 -13.96 -29.53
N GLU A 21 -5.91 -14.07 -28.66
CA GLU A 21 -4.82 -15.03 -28.76
C GLU A 21 -4.93 -16.05 -27.63
N GLU A 22 -4.86 -17.34 -27.94
CA GLU A 22 -4.78 -18.42 -26.95
C GLU A 22 -3.33 -18.89 -26.86
N ARG A 23 -2.72 -18.77 -25.66
CA ARG A 23 -1.33 -19.14 -25.42
C ARG A 23 -1.16 -19.67 -23.99
N GLY A 24 -0.51 -20.84 -23.85
CA GLY A 24 -0.23 -21.43 -22.53
C GLY A 24 -1.47 -21.77 -21.71
N GLY A 25 -2.64 -21.96 -22.34
CA GLY A 25 -3.91 -22.22 -21.67
C GLY A 25 -4.65 -20.96 -21.21
N SER A 26 -4.08 -19.78 -21.41
CA SER A 26 -4.69 -18.48 -21.14
C SER A 26 -5.21 -17.83 -22.42
N TYR A 27 -6.21 -16.94 -22.28
CA TYR A 27 -6.72 -16.11 -23.37
C TYR A 27 -6.21 -14.67 -23.19
N PHE A 28 -5.54 -14.13 -24.21
CA PHE A 28 -5.09 -12.74 -24.27
C PHE A 28 -6.03 -11.94 -25.16
N LEU A 29 -6.68 -10.97 -24.58
CA LEU A 29 -7.65 -10.12 -25.26
C LEU A 29 -7.04 -8.74 -25.49
N THR A 30 -7.05 -8.28 -26.73
CA THR A 30 -6.57 -6.93 -27.10
C THR A 30 -7.71 -6.15 -27.76
N PHE A 31 -8.15 -5.09 -27.08
CA PHE A 31 -9.11 -4.12 -27.65
C PHE A 31 -8.29 -2.98 -28.25
N GLN A 32 -8.31 -2.90 -29.57
CA GLN A 32 -7.47 -1.98 -30.33
C GLN A 32 -7.93 -0.52 -30.13
N LYS A 33 -7.00 0.36 -29.80
CA LYS A 33 -7.25 1.78 -29.54
C LYS A 33 -7.94 2.51 -30.70
N GLU A 34 -7.67 2.09 -31.93
CA GLU A 34 -8.29 2.67 -33.14
C GLU A 34 -9.81 2.51 -33.13
N THR A 35 -10.32 1.44 -32.53
CA THR A 35 -11.77 1.17 -32.43
C THR A 35 -12.43 1.90 -31.25
N LEU A 36 -11.64 2.45 -30.34
CA LEU A 36 -12.08 3.09 -29.10
C LEU A 36 -12.04 4.63 -29.13
N GLN A 37 -11.57 5.26 -30.22
CA GLN A 37 -11.32 6.71 -30.28
C GLN A 37 -12.54 7.60 -29.97
N ASN A 38 -13.76 7.10 -30.18
CA ASN A 38 -15.01 7.82 -29.92
C ASN A 38 -15.79 7.25 -28.72
N VAL A 39 -15.17 6.36 -27.95
CA VAL A 39 -15.75 5.75 -26.75
C VAL A 39 -15.45 6.65 -25.54
N GLN A 40 -16.45 6.94 -24.75
CA GLN A 40 -16.31 7.72 -23.51
C GLN A 40 -16.16 6.80 -22.30
N LYS A 41 -16.96 5.73 -22.25
CA LYS A 41 -16.89 4.70 -21.20
C LYS A 41 -16.92 3.31 -21.82
N LEU A 42 -16.12 2.40 -21.29
CA LEU A 42 -16.06 1.03 -21.77
C LEU A 42 -16.19 0.05 -20.60
N ARG A 43 -17.24 -0.76 -20.64
CA ARG A 43 -17.52 -1.83 -19.68
C ARG A 43 -16.93 -3.12 -20.22
N MET A 44 -15.99 -3.71 -19.46
CA MET A 44 -15.25 -4.89 -19.90
C MET A 44 -15.90 -6.17 -19.42
N LEU A 45 -15.99 -7.15 -20.31
CA LEU A 45 -16.39 -8.53 -20.03
C LEU A 45 -17.73 -8.66 -19.27
N PRO A 46 -18.79 -7.92 -19.66
CA PRO A 46 -20.03 -7.84 -18.85
C PRO A 46 -20.76 -9.18 -18.73
N MET A 47 -20.46 -10.15 -19.61
CA MET A 47 -21.06 -11.49 -19.59
C MET A 47 -20.20 -12.54 -18.89
N LEU A 48 -18.93 -12.22 -18.56
CA LEU A 48 -17.99 -13.19 -17.96
C LEU A 48 -18.33 -13.44 -16.48
N ALA A 49 -18.61 -12.38 -15.75
CA ALA A 49 -18.80 -12.42 -14.31
C ALA A 49 -20.27 -12.13 -13.99
N GLN A 50 -21.14 -13.10 -14.24
CA GLN A 50 -22.55 -13.07 -13.88
C GLN A 50 -22.94 -14.34 -13.13
N ALA A 51 -23.80 -14.20 -12.11
CA ALA A 51 -24.36 -15.33 -11.38
C ALA A 51 -25.75 -14.98 -10.81
N LYS A 52 -26.61 -15.98 -10.69
CA LYS A 52 -27.92 -15.82 -10.02
C LYS A 52 -27.74 -15.97 -8.51
N THR A 53 -28.58 -15.30 -7.75
CA THR A 53 -28.73 -15.55 -6.31
C THR A 53 -28.91 -17.03 -6.03
N GLY A 54 -28.20 -17.57 -5.04
CA GLY A 54 -28.21 -18.97 -4.67
C GLY A 54 -27.26 -19.87 -5.50
N SER A 55 -26.59 -19.36 -6.51
CA SER A 55 -25.55 -20.11 -7.22
C SER A 55 -24.32 -20.34 -6.34
N ASP A 56 -23.61 -21.45 -6.57
CA ASP A 56 -22.29 -21.67 -5.97
C ASP A 56 -21.26 -20.76 -6.60
N GLY A 57 -20.31 -20.27 -5.77
CA GLY A 57 -19.19 -19.49 -6.21
C GLY A 57 -19.10 -18.11 -5.57
N PHE A 58 -18.29 -17.28 -6.17
CA PHE A 58 -18.00 -15.93 -5.66
C PHE A 58 -17.35 -15.04 -6.72
N PHE A 59 -17.40 -13.74 -6.51
CA PHE A 59 -16.42 -12.80 -7.05
C PHE A 59 -15.40 -12.45 -5.97
N LEU A 60 -14.14 -12.33 -6.36
CA LEU A 60 -13.06 -11.88 -5.49
C LEU A 60 -12.37 -10.71 -6.17
N THR A 61 -12.48 -9.53 -5.57
CA THR A 61 -11.87 -8.30 -6.11
C THR A 61 -10.91 -7.68 -5.12
N PRO A 62 -9.79 -7.10 -5.58
CA PRO A 62 -8.82 -6.48 -4.70
C PRO A 62 -9.42 -5.24 -4.04
N ARG A 63 -8.96 -4.97 -2.81
CA ARG A 63 -9.26 -3.73 -2.09
C ARG A 63 -8.73 -2.50 -2.84
N ASN A 64 -9.30 -1.36 -2.55
CA ASN A 64 -8.65 -0.08 -2.80
C ASN A 64 -7.89 0.39 -1.55
N ILE A 65 -7.28 1.57 -1.65
CA ILE A 65 -6.45 2.12 -0.57
C ILE A 65 -7.21 2.46 0.73
N THR A 66 -8.57 2.46 0.73
CA THR A 66 -9.40 2.81 1.91
C THR A 66 -10.09 1.61 2.56
N MET A 67 -9.92 0.39 2.06
CA MET A 67 -10.58 -0.81 2.54
C MET A 67 -9.70 -1.65 3.46
N ASN A 68 -10.29 -2.35 4.44
CA ASN A 68 -9.58 -3.22 5.37
C ASN A 68 -9.20 -4.60 4.80
N GLY A 69 -9.64 -4.94 3.61
CA GLY A 69 -9.37 -6.22 2.95
C GLY A 69 -10.02 -6.29 1.59
N ASP A 70 -9.74 -7.37 0.89
CA ASP A 70 -10.22 -7.64 -0.46
C ASP A 70 -11.64 -8.20 -0.40
N LEU A 71 -12.46 -7.88 -1.40
CA LEU A 71 -13.89 -8.16 -1.35
C LEU A 71 -14.19 -9.59 -1.80
N LEU A 72 -14.76 -10.40 -0.91
CA LEU A 72 -15.37 -11.68 -1.24
C LEU A 72 -16.88 -11.50 -1.34
N VAL A 73 -17.43 -11.70 -2.52
CA VAL A 73 -18.87 -11.53 -2.85
C VAL A 73 -19.47 -12.87 -3.24
N ARG A 74 -20.21 -13.51 -2.32
CA ARG A 74 -20.99 -14.72 -2.58
C ARG A 74 -22.37 -14.34 -3.12
N PHE A 75 -23.02 -15.26 -3.80
CA PHE A 75 -24.31 -15.01 -4.47
C PHE A 75 -25.50 -15.30 -3.55
N VAL A 76 -25.46 -14.76 -2.34
CA VAL A 76 -26.53 -14.90 -1.33
C VAL A 76 -27.70 -13.94 -1.62
N PRO A 77 -28.93 -14.19 -1.10
CA PRO A 77 -30.04 -13.26 -1.27
C PRO A 77 -29.73 -11.87 -0.70
N ARG A 78 -29.89 -10.82 -1.54
CA ARG A 78 -29.72 -9.40 -1.17
C ARG A 78 -30.69 -8.55 -1.96
N GLU A 79 -30.98 -7.36 -1.44
CA GLU A 79 -31.68 -6.31 -2.17
C GLU A 79 -30.82 -5.77 -3.33
N ASP A 80 -31.49 -5.19 -4.31
CA ASP A 80 -30.82 -4.53 -5.43
C ASP A 80 -29.89 -3.42 -4.91
N THR A 81 -28.64 -3.50 -5.30
CA THR A 81 -27.62 -2.54 -4.89
C THR A 81 -26.45 -2.54 -5.86
N SER A 82 -25.61 -1.53 -5.78
CA SER A 82 -24.35 -1.47 -6.53
C SER A 82 -23.25 -0.83 -5.71
N TYR A 83 -22.02 -1.21 -6.01
CA TYR A 83 -20.83 -0.62 -5.42
C TYR A 83 -19.77 -0.40 -6.49
N THR A 84 -19.27 0.82 -6.58
CA THR A 84 -18.22 1.22 -7.54
C THR A 84 -17.03 1.76 -6.79
N TYR A 85 -15.84 1.32 -7.15
CA TYR A 85 -14.59 1.84 -6.60
C TYR A 85 -13.44 1.69 -7.60
N ASP A 86 -12.45 2.55 -7.47
CA ASP A 86 -11.20 2.59 -8.23
C ASP A 86 -9.98 2.43 -7.34
N LEU A 87 -8.79 2.74 -7.84
CA LEU A 87 -7.51 2.70 -7.12
C LEU A 87 -7.23 1.36 -6.42
N SER A 88 -7.61 0.26 -7.08
CA SER A 88 -7.34 -1.08 -6.57
C SER A 88 -5.84 -1.35 -6.44
N VAL A 89 -5.44 -2.00 -5.33
CA VAL A 89 -4.02 -2.31 -5.05
C VAL A 89 -3.45 -3.40 -5.96
N MET A 90 -4.31 -4.19 -6.60
CA MET A 90 -3.92 -5.23 -7.56
C MET A 90 -4.65 -5.03 -8.88
N SER A 91 -4.03 -5.46 -9.98
CA SER A 91 -4.58 -5.39 -11.33
C SER A 91 -5.20 -6.71 -11.80
N CYS A 92 -5.78 -7.46 -10.89
CA CYS A 92 -6.47 -8.72 -11.18
C CYS A 92 -7.71 -8.90 -10.30
N TYR A 93 -8.61 -9.79 -10.72
CA TYR A 93 -9.75 -10.24 -9.92
C TYR A 93 -10.09 -11.69 -10.27
N ALA A 94 -10.82 -12.39 -9.41
CA ALA A 94 -11.25 -13.76 -9.68
C ALA A 94 -12.76 -13.86 -9.81
N VAL A 95 -13.18 -14.72 -10.73
CA VAL A 95 -14.56 -15.10 -10.98
C VAL A 95 -14.70 -16.60 -10.79
N LYS A 96 -15.61 -17.02 -9.92
CA LYS A 96 -16.00 -18.41 -9.75
C LYS A 96 -17.53 -18.50 -9.74
N THR A 97 -18.09 -19.05 -10.80
CA THR A 97 -19.51 -19.30 -10.99
C THR A 97 -19.69 -20.76 -11.42
N PRO A 98 -20.93 -21.30 -11.52
CA PRO A 98 -21.13 -22.64 -12.07
C PRO A 98 -20.58 -22.84 -13.48
N GLU A 99 -20.49 -21.76 -14.28
CA GLU A 99 -20.07 -21.84 -15.69
C GLU A 99 -18.63 -21.37 -15.93
N VAL A 100 -18.11 -20.51 -15.06
CA VAL A 100 -16.80 -19.88 -15.23
C VAL A 100 -16.00 -19.96 -13.94
N SER A 101 -14.75 -20.43 -14.03
CA SER A 101 -13.74 -20.26 -13.01
C SER A 101 -12.50 -19.67 -13.68
N ALA A 102 -12.16 -18.43 -13.36
CA ALA A 102 -11.07 -17.71 -14.02
C ALA A 102 -10.45 -16.63 -13.14
N LEU A 103 -9.14 -16.46 -13.27
CA LEU A 103 -8.44 -15.26 -12.85
C LEU A 103 -8.38 -14.30 -14.06
N VAL A 104 -8.78 -13.05 -13.86
CA VAL A 104 -8.74 -12.00 -14.88
C VAL A 104 -7.67 -10.99 -14.49
N ARG A 105 -6.72 -10.76 -15.38
CA ARG A 105 -5.61 -9.83 -15.20
C ARG A 105 -5.74 -8.68 -16.19
N ILE A 106 -5.59 -7.44 -15.71
CA ILE A 106 -5.75 -6.22 -16.48
C ILE A 106 -4.40 -5.53 -16.56
N GLU A 107 -3.91 -5.24 -17.76
CA GLU A 107 -2.72 -4.41 -17.91
C GLU A 107 -3.02 -2.98 -17.45
N ARG A 108 -2.18 -2.43 -16.56
CA ARG A 108 -2.37 -1.07 -16.00
C ARG A 108 -1.87 0.01 -16.97
N ASN A 109 -2.43 0.07 -18.14
CA ASN A 109 -2.18 1.17 -19.09
C ASN A 109 -3.22 2.30 -18.97
N TYR A 110 -4.30 2.08 -18.22
CA TYR A 110 -5.32 3.07 -17.89
C TYR A 110 -5.78 2.94 -16.44
N LYS A 111 -6.33 4.01 -15.88
CA LYS A 111 -7.15 3.94 -14.65
C LYS A 111 -8.49 3.32 -14.98
N TYR A 112 -9.00 2.46 -14.09
CA TYR A 112 -10.31 1.82 -14.21
C TYR A 112 -10.96 1.64 -12.85
N ALA A 113 -12.28 1.47 -12.85
CA ALA A 113 -13.07 1.16 -11.67
C ALA A 113 -13.62 -0.27 -11.73
N PHE A 114 -13.81 -0.91 -10.58
CA PHE A 114 -14.65 -2.08 -10.43
C PHE A 114 -16.09 -1.65 -10.15
N VAL A 115 -17.04 -2.27 -10.83
CA VAL A 115 -18.49 -2.11 -10.61
C VAL A 115 -19.07 -3.47 -10.27
N ILE A 116 -19.57 -3.62 -9.05
CA ILE A 116 -20.29 -4.79 -8.58
C ILE A 116 -21.75 -4.39 -8.46
N GLN A 117 -22.63 -5.11 -9.14
CA GLN A 117 -24.07 -4.82 -9.13
C GLN A 117 -24.86 -6.08 -8.77
N ILE A 118 -25.91 -5.88 -8.00
CA ILE A 118 -26.96 -6.87 -7.71
C ILE A 118 -28.25 -6.24 -8.19
N LYS A 119 -28.89 -6.88 -9.17
CA LYS A 119 -30.13 -6.40 -9.76
C LYS A 119 -31.03 -7.57 -10.15
N ASP A 120 -32.29 -7.53 -9.72
CA ASP A 120 -33.29 -8.57 -10.01
C ASP A 120 -32.78 -9.99 -9.68
N GLY A 121 -32.01 -10.15 -8.59
CA GLY A 121 -31.40 -11.41 -8.17
C GLY A 121 -30.23 -11.88 -9.05
N VAL A 122 -29.66 -11.02 -9.88
CA VAL A 122 -28.45 -11.29 -10.68
C VAL A 122 -27.29 -10.46 -10.16
N TYR A 123 -26.19 -11.14 -9.85
CA TYR A 123 -24.89 -10.54 -9.52
C TYR A 123 -24.09 -10.34 -10.79
N SER A 124 -23.45 -9.18 -10.92
CA SER A 124 -22.49 -8.90 -11.99
C SER A 124 -21.28 -8.16 -11.46
N LEU A 125 -20.11 -8.43 -12.06
CA LEU A 125 -18.86 -7.72 -11.82
C LEU A 125 -18.27 -7.29 -13.16
N GLU A 126 -17.94 -6.03 -13.27
CA GLU A 126 -17.33 -5.44 -14.47
C GLU A 126 -16.18 -4.54 -14.08
N THR A 127 -15.22 -4.37 -15.00
CA THR A 127 -14.26 -3.28 -14.96
C THR A 127 -14.66 -2.21 -15.95
N VAL A 128 -14.60 -0.95 -15.54
CA VAL A 128 -15.06 0.19 -16.34
C VAL A 128 -13.92 1.17 -16.55
N PHE A 129 -13.60 1.45 -17.80
CA PHE A 129 -12.68 2.50 -18.20
C PHE A 129 -13.48 3.77 -18.53
N ASP A 130 -13.07 4.91 -17.97
CA ASP A 130 -13.66 6.22 -18.23
C ASP A 130 -12.64 7.12 -18.90
N PHE A 131 -12.76 7.28 -20.21
CA PHE A 131 -11.86 8.09 -21.02
C PHE A 131 -12.19 9.59 -21.01
N THR A 132 -13.23 10.00 -20.29
CA THR A 132 -13.59 11.41 -20.11
C THR A 132 -12.92 12.02 -18.89
N GLU A 133 -12.85 11.26 -17.79
CA GLU A 133 -12.30 11.72 -16.51
C GLU A 133 -10.80 11.41 -16.36
N ASN A 134 -10.34 10.31 -16.95
CA ASN A 134 -8.96 9.83 -16.87
C ASN A 134 -8.18 10.09 -18.17
N ASP A 135 -7.37 9.12 -18.59
CA ASP A 135 -6.62 9.19 -19.84
C ASP A 135 -7.56 9.25 -21.05
N PRO A 136 -7.21 10.01 -22.10
CA PRO A 136 -7.80 9.77 -23.41
C PRO A 136 -7.37 8.40 -23.94
N VAL A 137 -8.04 7.87 -24.94
CA VAL A 137 -7.61 6.62 -25.59
C VAL A 137 -6.27 6.84 -26.30
N TYR A 138 -5.19 6.24 -25.79
CA TYR A 138 -3.82 6.38 -26.33
C TYR A 138 -3.13 5.04 -26.60
N ASP A 139 -3.56 3.95 -25.97
CA ASP A 139 -3.01 2.59 -26.13
C ASP A 139 -4.13 1.56 -26.22
N ASP A 140 -3.80 0.33 -26.61
CA ASP A 140 -4.71 -0.81 -26.57
C ASP A 140 -5.05 -1.19 -25.13
N ILE A 141 -6.25 -1.70 -24.88
CA ILE A 141 -6.59 -2.32 -23.61
C ILE A 141 -6.30 -3.82 -23.72
N ARG A 142 -5.50 -4.34 -22.79
CA ARG A 142 -5.08 -5.75 -22.77
C ARG A 142 -5.56 -6.42 -21.49
N ILE A 143 -6.20 -7.57 -21.67
CA ILE A 143 -6.71 -8.40 -20.58
C ILE A 143 -6.26 -9.83 -20.80
N GLU A 144 -5.79 -10.48 -19.76
CA GLU A 144 -5.50 -11.91 -19.75
C GLU A 144 -6.55 -12.63 -18.90
N ILE A 145 -7.12 -13.69 -19.43
CA ILE A 145 -8.05 -14.57 -18.72
C ILE A 145 -7.36 -15.92 -18.56
N VAL A 146 -7.14 -16.29 -17.31
CA VAL A 146 -6.50 -17.56 -16.91
C VAL A 146 -7.59 -18.50 -16.41
N PRO A 147 -7.97 -19.55 -17.17
CA PRO A 147 -8.94 -20.53 -16.70
C PRO A 147 -8.41 -21.26 -15.47
N MET A 148 -9.28 -21.40 -14.47
CA MET A 148 -9.01 -22.08 -13.21
C MET A 148 -9.88 -23.34 -13.08
N LYS A 149 -9.52 -24.22 -12.14
CA LYS A 149 -10.35 -25.39 -11.79
C LYS A 149 -11.68 -24.93 -11.19
N ALA A 150 -12.72 -25.73 -11.39
CA ALA A 150 -14.05 -25.42 -10.85
C ALA A 150 -14.09 -25.39 -9.31
N ASP A 151 -13.22 -26.14 -8.64
CA ASP A 151 -13.06 -26.19 -7.18
C ASP A 151 -11.99 -25.26 -6.62
N ALA A 152 -11.43 -24.36 -7.46
CA ALA A 152 -10.36 -23.43 -7.04
C ALA A 152 -10.75 -22.63 -5.77
N THR A 153 -9.80 -22.57 -4.82
CA THR A 153 -9.90 -21.83 -3.57
C THR A 153 -9.37 -20.40 -3.72
N LEU A 154 -9.49 -19.57 -2.68
CA LEU A 154 -8.87 -18.24 -2.64
C LEU A 154 -7.35 -18.34 -2.84
N GLY A 155 -6.73 -19.34 -2.18
CA GLY A 155 -5.31 -19.61 -2.29
C GLY A 155 -4.88 -20.03 -3.70
N ASP A 156 -5.71 -20.79 -4.43
CA ASP A 156 -5.41 -21.18 -5.81
C ASP A 156 -5.36 -19.97 -6.75
N PHE A 157 -6.29 -19.03 -6.64
CA PHE A 157 -6.28 -17.79 -7.42
C PHE A 157 -5.06 -16.92 -7.07
N ALA A 158 -4.75 -16.78 -5.78
CA ALA A 158 -3.57 -16.05 -5.32
C ALA A 158 -2.26 -16.68 -5.81
N ALA A 159 -2.14 -18.00 -5.73
CA ALA A 159 -0.98 -18.72 -6.21
C ALA A 159 -0.79 -18.59 -7.73
N ALA A 160 -1.88 -18.62 -8.51
CA ALA A 160 -1.84 -18.41 -9.95
C ALA A 160 -1.33 -17.01 -10.31
N GLU A 161 -1.85 -15.96 -9.68
CA GLU A 161 -1.38 -14.57 -9.88
C GLU A 161 0.10 -14.43 -9.52
N ARG A 162 0.49 -14.92 -8.35
CA ARG A 162 1.89 -14.89 -7.89
C ARG A 162 2.82 -15.60 -8.87
N GLN A 163 2.46 -16.81 -9.30
CA GLN A 163 3.29 -17.62 -10.21
C GLN A 163 3.48 -16.92 -11.56
N LEU A 164 2.42 -16.39 -12.15
CA LEU A 164 2.50 -15.67 -13.43
C LEU A 164 3.41 -14.45 -13.33
N ARG A 165 3.33 -13.69 -12.24
CA ARG A 165 4.19 -12.51 -12.02
C ARG A 165 5.65 -12.89 -11.80
N LEU A 166 5.92 -14.01 -11.09
CA LEU A 166 7.28 -14.54 -10.92
C LEU A 166 7.87 -14.96 -12.24
N GLU A 167 7.14 -15.71 -13.07
CA GLU A 167 7.59 -16.18 -14.38
C GLU A 167 7.91 -15.03 -15.34
N ARG A 168 7.20 -13.90 -15.22
CA ARG A 168 7.41 -12.70 -16.02
C ARG A 168 8.46 -11.75 -15.43
N GLY A 169 8.97 -12.04 -14.24
CA GLY A 169 9.90 -11.18 -13.53
C GLY A 169 9.27 -9.86 -13.07
N GLU A 170 7.94 -9.79 -12.95
CA GLU A 170 7.21 -8.61 -12.43
C GLU A 170 7.36 -8.46 -10.91
N ILE A 171 7.67 -9.55 -10.22
CA ILE A 171 7.97 -9.60 -8.78
C ILE A 171 9.19 -10.47 -8.52
N VAL A 172 9.82 -10.29 -7.35
CA VAL A 172 11.00 -11.03 -6.91
C VAL A 172 10.72 -11.61 -5.52
N PRO A 173 11.02 -12.91 -5.25
CA PRO A 173 10.84 -13.51 -3.94
C PRO A 173 11.58 -12.74 -2.83
N LEU A 174 10.99 -12.66 -1.65
CA LEU A 174 11.63 -12.01 -0.50
C LEU A 174 12.94 -12.70 -0.11
N THR A 175 13.07 -14.01 -0.32
CA THR A 175 14.33 -14.75 -0.16
C THR A 175 15.47 -14.21 -1.02
N GLU A 176 15.18 -13.75 -2.24
CA GLU A 176 16.17 -13.09 -3.10
C GLU A 176 16.45 -11.66 -2.63
N LYS A 177 15.42 -10.90 -2.24
CA LYS A 177 15.56 -9.54 -1.72
C LYS A 177 16.37 -9.53 -0.41
N CYS A 178 16.23 -10.53 0.44
CA CYS A 178 16.98 -10.70 1.70
C CYS A 178 18.47 -11.00 1.52
N LYS A 179 18.97 -11.22 0.29
CA LYS A 179 20.41 -11.21 0.03
C LYS A 179 21.04 -9.82 0.25
N ARG A 180 20.22 -8.76 0.25
CA ARG A 180 20.61 -7.43 0.69
C ARG A 180 20.48 -7.33 2.21
N GLU A 181 21.57 -6.94 2.87
CA GLU A 181 21.67 -6.92 4.34
C GLU A 181 20.59 -6.08 5.01
N ALA A 182 20.21 -4.92 4.40
CA ALA A 182 19.17 -4.05 4.94
C ALA A 182 17.79 -4.74 4.97
N VAL A 183 17.45 -5.51 3.92
CA VAL A 183 16.17 -6.22 3.82
C VAL A 183 16.12 -7.40 4.79
N GLU A 184 17.21 -8.18 4.89
CA GLU A 184 17.30 -9.28 5.86
C GLU A 184 17.23 -8.77 7.31
N TYR A 185 17.80 -7.59 7.58
CA TYR A 185 17.66 -6.94 8.88
C TYR A 185 16.22 -6.52 9.15
N ALA A 186 15.57 -5.87 8.17
CA ALA A 186 14.19 -5.42 8.27
C ALA A 186 13.20 -6.58 8.49
N ARG A 187 13.46 -7.75 7.90
CA ARG A 187 12.66 -8.96 8.10
C ARG A 187 12.65 -9.42 9.56
N LYS A 188 13.76 -9.25 10.27
CA LYS A 188 13.94 -9.73 11.65
C LYS A 188 13.52 -8.73 12.71
N TYR A 189 13.55 -7.44 12.39
CA TYR A 189 13.43 -6.37 13.37
C TYR A 189 12.36 -5.35 13.00
N PRO A 190 11.77 -4.67 13.99
CA PRO A 190 10.70 -3.71 13.76
C PRO A 190 11.16 -2.46 13.03
N LEU A 191 10.22 -1.81 12.36
CA LEU A 191 10.32 -0.42 11.98
C LEU A 191 9.85 0.46 13.14
N ILE A 192 10.60 1.50 13.46
CA ILE A 192 10.24 2.53 14.45
C ILE A 192 10.30 3.88 13.76
N ARG A 193 9.15 4.43 13.42
CA ARG A 193 9.01 5.78 12.84
C ARG A 193 9.02 6.81 13.97
N ILE A 194 9.73 7.90 13.78
CA ILE A 194 9.86 8.99 14.75
C ILE A 194 9.51 10.28 14.05
N ARG A 195 8.37 10.88 14.44
CA ARG A 195 7.99 12.20 13.95
C ARG A 195 8.73 13.26 14.74
N MET A 196 9.54 14.05 14.03
CA MET A 196 10.48 14.98 14.62
C MET A 196 9.94 16.40 14.69
N GLY A 197 9.49 16.93 13.57
CA GLY A 197 8.92 18.27 13.47
C GLY A 197 7.74 18.33 12.52
N TRP A 198 6.80 19.25 12.77
CA TRP A 198 5.62 19.46 11.94
C TRP A 198 5.00 20.82 12.17
N LYS A 199 4.26 21.32 11.18
CA LYS A 199 3.35 22.48 11.27
C LYS A 199 1.90 21.97 11.34
N GLN A 200 0.98 22.82 11.76
CA GLN A 200 -0.44 22.47 11.77
C GLN A 200 -0.89 21.92 10.39
N SER A 201 -1.61 20.81 10.39
CA SER A 201 -2.19 20.20 9.20
C SER A 201 -3.67 19.89 9.41
N PRO A 202 -4.58 20.35 8.53
CA PRO A 202 -4.29 21.25 7.42
C PRO A 202 -3.80 22.63 7.90
N SER A 203 -2.97 23.28 7.09
CA SER A 203 -2.42 24.59 7.42
C SER A 203 -3.51 25.68 7.42
N PRO A 204 -3.50 26.65 8.36
CA PRO A 204 -4.37 27.82 8.27
C PRO A 204 -3.98 28.77 7.13
N VAL A 205 -2.79 28.62 6.56
CA VAL A 205 -2.26 29.43 5.45
C VAL A 205 -2.18 28.56 4.20
N LEU A 206 -2.99 28.85 3.19
CA LEU A 206 -3.11 28.04 1.97
C LEU A 206 -1.94 28.25 1.01
N HIS A 207 -1.51 29.49 0.82
CA HIS A 207 -0.37 29.91 0.00
C HIS A 207 0.71 30.46 0.91
N GLN A 208 1.67 29.61 1.28
CA GLN A 208 2.73 29.99 2.21
C GLN A 208 3.86 30.70 1.49
N THR A 209 4.40 31.73 2.17
CA THR A 209 5.61 32.48 1.82
C THR A 209 6.53 32.54 3.03
N LEU A 210 7.75 33.02 2.85
CA LEU A 210 8.69 33.18 3.97
C LEU A 210 8.18 34.14 5.07
N GLU A 211 7.24 35.06 4.74
CA GLU A 211 6.70 36.05 5.67
C GLU A 211 5.48 35.51 6.45
N ASN A 212 4.77 34.52 5.90
CA ASN A 212 3.49 34.03 6.49
C ASN A 212 3.52 32.55 6.87
N GLU A 213 4.64 31.86 6.71
CA GLU A 213 4.77 30.44 7.05
C GLU A 213 4.47 30.19 8.53
N PRO A 214 3.53 29.28 8.86
CA PRO A 214 3.27 28.89 10.24
C PRO A 214 4.52 28.32 10.92
N GLU A 215 4.65 28.56 12.22
CA GLU A 215 5.77 28.05 12.98
C GLU A 215 5.80 26.51 13.03
N MET A 216 6.98 25.93 12.81
CA MET A 216 7.22 24.49 12.96
C MET A 216 7.46 24.15 14.44
N HIS A 217 6.77 23.12 14.92
CA HIS A 217 6.92 22.57 16.25
C HIS A 217 7.97 21.45 16.22
N ALA A 218 9.07 21.61 16.94
CA ALA A 218 10.06 20.57 17.18
C ALA A 218 9.55 19.65 18.31
N VAL A 219 9.29 18.39 18.01
CA VAL A 219 8.74 17.42 18.98
C VAL A 219 9.84 16.47 19.46
N VAL A 220 10.62 15.90 18.53
CA VAL A 220 11.76 15.03 18.81
C VAL A 220 12.98 15.59 18.07
N THR A 221 13.98 16.06 18.79
CA THR A 221 15.26 16.53 18.20
C THR A 221 16.14 15.37 17.78
N PHE A 222 17.18 15.61 16.97
CA PHE A 222 18.17 14.59 16.62
C PHE A 222 18.88 14.02 17.86
N ALA A 223 19.14 14.87 18.87
CA ALA A 223 19.66 14.40 20.17
C ALA A 223 18.69 13.43 20.84
N ARG A 224 17.39 13.75 20.85
CA ARG A 224 16.36 12.90 21.47
C ARG A 224 16.20 11.54 20.79
N VAL A 225 16.49 11.44 19.49
CA VAL A 225 16.54 10.15 18.77
C VAL A 225 17.59 9.23 19.38
N ARG A 226 18.75 9.76 19.81
CA ARG A 226 19.78 8.96 20.49
C ARG A 226 19.29 8.44 21.85
N ASP A 227 18.57 9.26 22.61
CA ASP A 227 17.96 8.82 23.89
C ASP A 227 16.92 7.70 23.65
N ILE A 228 16.11 7.80 22.58
CA ILE A 228 15.18 6.73 22.19
C ILE A 228 15.94 5.45 21.87
N ALA A 229 17.02 5.53 21.09
CA ALA A 229 17.84 4.37 20.75
C ALA A 229 18.46 3.72 21.98
N ASP A 230 18.95 4.52 22.95
CA ASP A 230 19.48 4.04 24.23
C ASP A 230 18.40 3.36 25.08
N SER A 231 17.21 3.96 25.16
CA SER A 231 16.09 3.38 25.88
C SER A 231 15.66 2.03 25.28
N LEU A 232 15.57 1.93 23.95
CA LEU A 232 15.29 0.66 23.25
C LEU A 232 16.35 -0.40 23.61
N LYS A 233 17.63 -0.03 23.57
CA LYS A 233 18.74 -0.93 23.91
C LYS A 233 18.69 -1.39 25.36
N ALA A 234 18.43 -0.46 26.29
CA ALA A 234 18.32 -0.74 27.71
C ALA A 234 17.15 -1.69 28.05
N HIS A 235 16.06 -1.66 27.27
CA HIS A 235 14.92 -2.56 27.40
C HIS A 235 15.09 -3.88 26.63
N GLY A 236 16.26 -4.14 26.02
CA GLY A 236 16.57 -5.41 25.38
C GLY A 236 16.13 -5.54 23.91
N VAL A 237 15.76 -4.44 23.24
CA VAL A 237 15.50 -4.47 21.78
C VAL A 237 16.81 -4.78 21.06
N LYS A 238 16.89 -5.97 20.47
CA LYS A 238 18.13 -6.49 19.85
C LYS A 238 18.49 -5.76 18.56
N GLY A 239 17.48 -5.34 17.80
CA GLY A 239 17.61 -4.59 16.56
C GLY A 239 16.34 -3.80 16.26
N ALA A 240 16.49 -2.69 15.58
CA ALA A 240 15.40 -1.83 15.10
C ALA A 240 15.86 -1.00 13.90
N GLU A 241 14.94 -0.67 13.02
CA GLU A 241 15.12 0.36 12.01
C GLU A 241 14.44 1.64 12.48
N LEU A 242 15.22 2.71 12.68
CA LEU A 242 14.69 4.03 13.06
C LEU A 242 14.50 4.86 11.79
N GLN A 243 13.26 5.26 11.52
CA GLN A 243 12.90 6.10 10.37
C GLN A 243 12.52 7.51 10.85
N LEU A 244 13.29 8.51 10.44
CA LEU A 244 13.07 9.89 10.84
C LEU A 244 12.09 10.57 9.87
N VAL A 245 10.96 11.06 10.41
CA VAL A 245 9.87 11.71 9.66
C VAL A 245 9.82 13.18 10.02
N GLY A 246 9.83 14.08 9.03
CA GLY A 246 9.86 15.53 9.26
C GLY A 246 11.20 16.02 9.81
N TRP A 247 12.28 15.42 9.35
CA TRP A 247 13.67 15.77 9.65
C TRP A 247 14.18 16.97 8.85
N ASN A 248 13.54 17.20 7.68
CA ASN A 248 13.85 18.23 6.69
C ASN A 248 13.27 19.60 7.08
N LYS A 249 13.62 20.61 6.31
CA LYS A 249 13.18 22.00 6.52
C LYS A 249 11.67 22.12 6.71
N SER A 250 11.27 22.80 7.78
CA SER A 250 9.87 22.99 8.21
C SER A 250 9.09 21.73 8.57
N GLY A 251 9.78 20.59 8.75
CA GLY A 251 9.16 19.36 9.25
C GLY A 251 8.36 18.58 8.22
N HIS A 252 7.55 17.64 8.70
CA HIS A 252 6.73 16.76 7.88
C HIS A 252 5.71 17.54 7.05
N ASP A 253 5.67 17.28 5.75
CA ASP A 253 4.83 17.95 4.74
C ASP A 253 4.98 19.48 4.71
N GLY A 254 6.06 19.99 5.31
CA GLY A 254 6.25 21.42 5.48
C GLY A 254 6.74 22.13 4.23
N ARG A 255 7.71 21.52 3.50
CA ARG A 255 8.32 22.10 2.30
C ARG A 255 8.72 21.07 1.25
N PHE A 256 7.99 19.96 1.10
CA PHE A 256 8.28 19.03 -0.01
C PHE A 256 8.07 19.71 -1.37
N PRO A 257 8.89 19.36 -2.40
CA PRO A 257 9.92 18.31 -2.42
C PRO A 257 11.29 18.73 -1.89
N GLN A 258 11.44 19.88 -1.23
CA GLN A 258 12.71 20.32 -0.66
C GLN A 258 13.15 19.39 0.48
N LEU A 259 14.27 18.68 0.29
CA LEU A 259 14.81 17.74 1.28
C LEU A 259 15.86 18.38 2.18
N MET A 260 16.74 19.18 1.61
CA MET A 260 17.87 19.80 2.32
C MET A 260 17.66 21.30 2.49
N PRO A 261 18.26 21.91 3.52
CA PRO A 261 19.00 21.31 4.63
C PRO A 261 18.07 20.65 5.67
N PRO A 262 18.61 19.80 6.58
CA PRO A 262 17.87 19.36 7.78
C PRO A 262 17.42 20.55 8.62
N GLU A 263 16.33 20.38 9.37
CA GLU A 263 15.74 21.46 10.17
C GLU A 263 16.64 21.89 11.35
N GLU A 264 16.96 23.17 11.43
CA GLU A 264 17.83 23.73 12.46
C GLU A 264 17.25 23.60 13.87
N LYS A 265 15.93 23.75 14.05
CA LYS A 265 15.27 23.55 15.35
C LYS A 265 15.39 22.13 15.88
N LEU A 266 15.70 21.16 15.02
CA LEU A 266 15.93 19.76 15.40
C LEU A 266 17.41 19.50 15.71
N GLY A 267 18.31 20.44 15.44
CA GLY A 267 19.75 20.36 15.65
C GLY A 267 20.62 20.51 14.39
N GLY A 268 19.99 20.64 13.23
CA GLY A 268 20.69 20.88 11.96
C GLY A 268 21.56 19.71 11.49
N MET A 269 22.40 19.97 10.49
CA MET A 269 23.18 18.95 9.79
C MET A 269 24.15 18.19 10.70
N GLU A 270 24.85 18.87 11.58
CA GLU A 270 25.89 18.24 12.42
C GLU A 270 25.28 17.27 13.45
N GLU A 271 24.14 17.64 14.06
CA GLU A 271 23.45 16.74 14.99
C GLU A 271 22.81 15.56 14.26
N LEU A 272 22.29 15.74 13.04
CA LEU A 272 21.82 14.65 12.20
C LEU A 272 22.94 13.64 11.92
N LYS A 273 24.10 14.08 11.45
CA LYS A 273 25.26 13.22 11.19
C LYS A 273 25.71 12.46 12.45
N LYS A 274 25.79 13.14 13.60
CA LYS A 274 26.11 12.50 14.89
C LYS A 274 25.07 11.42 15.25
N THR A 275 23.80 11.70 15.04
CA THR A 275 22.71 10.75 15.34
C THR A 275 22.77 9.53 14.43
N ILE A 276 23.01 9.71 13.12
CA ILE A 276 23.19 8.60 12.18
C ILE A 276 24.35 7.71 12.63
N ALA A 277 25.52 8.30 12.91
CA ALA A 277 26.68 7.55 13.37
C ALA A 277 26.42 6.80 14.68
N TYR A 278 25.75 7.44 15.64
CA TYR A 278 25.40 6.86 16.93
C TYR A 278 24.47 5.66 16.83
N VAL A 279 23.36 5.81 16.10
CA VAL A 279 22.36 4.73 15.89
C VAL A 279 23.02 3.51 15.24
N LYS A 280 23.86 3.74 14.23
CA LYS A 280 24.63 2.68 13.57
C LYS A 280 25.60 1.99 14.52
N ALA A 281 26.28 2.73 15.38
CA ALA A 281 27.22 2.18 16.38
C ALA A 281 26.52 1.29 17.42
N LEU A 282 25.23 1.54 17.72
CA LEU A 282 24.40 0.66 18.56
C LEU A 282 23.97 -0.64 17.86
N GLY A 283 24.24 -0.80 16.57
CA GLY A 283 23.81 -1.94 15.75
C GLY A 283 22.40 -1.80 15.21
N TYR A 284 21.80 -0.61 15.29
CA TYR A 284 20.49 -0.32 14.68
C TYR A 284 20.65 0.21 13.26
N ARG A 285 19.54 0.22 12.52
CA ARG A 285 19.46 0.83 11.19
C ARG A 285 18.76 2.18 11.26
N ILE A 286 19.09 3.07 10.34
CA ILE A 286 18.47 4.40 10.26
C ILE A 286 18.16 4.74 8.81
N SER A 287 16.96 5.27 8.60
CA SER A 287 16.45 5.77 7.32
C SER A 287 15.77 7.13 7.49
N LEU A 288 15.61 7.83 6.39
CA LEU A 288 14.92 9.13 6.34
C LEU A 288 13.67 9.01 5.48
N HIS A 289 12.59 9.66 5.92
CA HIS A 289 11.37 9.83 5.14
C HIS A 289 11.58 10.97 4.15
N THR A 290 11.33 10.69 2.87
CA THR A 290 11.36 11.67 1.78
C THR A 290 10.02 11.65 1.04
N ASN A 291 9.74 12.69 0.28
CA ASN A 291 8.60 12.76 -0.63
C ASN A 291 9.05 13.49 -1.90
N THR A 292 8.86 12.87 -3.05
CA THR A 292 9.20 13.43 -4.37
C THR A 292 7.96 13.70 -5.22
N ILE A 293 6.76 13.45 -4.67
CA ILE A 293 5.48 13.48 -5.36
C ILE A 293 4.72 14.75 -5.06
N ASP A 294 4.62 15.10 -3.77
CA ASP A 294 3.94 16.31 -3.35
C ASP A 294 4.86 17.53 -3.43
N ALA A 295 4.32 18.64 -3.89
CA ALA A 295 5.01 19.92 -3.93
C ALA A 295 4.15 21.01 -3.31
N VAL A 296 4.78 21.88 -2.49
CA VAL A 296 4.15 23.05 -1.89
C VAL A 296 4.88 24.30 -2.32
N GLU A 297 4.15 25.42 -2.49
CA GLU A 297 4.66 26.66 -3.09
C GLU A 297 5.85 27.29 -2.35
N ILE A 298 5.93 27.09 -1.03
CA ILE A 298 7.01 27.64 -0.19
C ILE A 298 8.35 26.90 -0.33
N ALA A 299 8.38 25.73 -0.94
CA ALA A 299 9.63 25.00 -1.13
C ALA A 299 10.59 25.74 -2.10
N ASP A 300 11.85 25.87 -1.72
CA ASP A 300 12.87 26.51 -2.59
C ASP A 300 13.05 25.79 -3.93
N THR A 301 12.66 24.51 -3.99
CA THR A 301 12.73 23.67 -5.18
C THR A 301 11.40 23.61 -5.96
N PHE A 302 10.37 24.34 -5.53
CA PHE A 302 9.08 24.38 -6.19
C PHE A 302 9.14 25.12 -7.53
N THR A 303 8.52 24.56 -8.55
CA THR A 303 8.24 25.24 -9.81
C THR A 303 6.92 24.73 -10.41
N TRP A 304 6.12 25.63 -10.96
CA TRP A 304 4.89 25.29 -11.67
C TRP A 304 5.14 24.41 -12.91
N ASP A 305 6.34 24.47 -13.48
CA ASP A 305 6.75 23.63 -14.63
C ASP A 305 6.89 22.14 -14.25
N ASP A 306 6.92 21.80 -12.96
CA ASP A 306 6.98 20.42 -12.51
C ASP A 306 5.59 19.84 -12.19
N VAL A 307 4.55 20.68 -12.04
CA VAL A 307 3.23 20.27 -11.56
C VAL A 307 2.43 19.56 -12.65
N VAL A 308 1.68 18.52 -12.26
CA VAL A 308 0.71 17.84 -13.11
C VAL A 308 -0.34 18.83 -13.61
N VAL A 309 -0.56 18.83 -14.92
CA VAL A 309 -1.62 19.61 -15.57
C VAL A 309 -2.78 18.67 -15.93
N THR A 310 -3.98 18.98 -15.44
CA THR A 310 -5.19 18.20 -15.71
C THR A 310 -5.68 18.37 -17.15
N ARG A 311 -6.63 17.56 -17.60
CA ARG A 311 -7.27 17.69 -18.92
C ARG A 311 -7.98 19.04 -19.14
N LYS A 312 -8.36 19.74 -18.05
CA LYS A 312 -8.95 21.09 -18.11
C LYS A 312 -7.90 22.19 -18.25
N GLY A 313 -6.60 21.84 -18.23
CA GLY A 313 -5.50 22.80 -18.28
C GLY A 313 -5.21 23.47 -16.92
N GLU A 314 -5.70 22.91 -15.83
CA GLU A 314 -5.49 23.39 -14.47
C GLU A 314 -4.37 22.59 -13.81
N TYR A 315 -3.64 23.20 -12.86
CA TYR A 315 -2.69 22.47 -12.03
C TYR A 315 -3.42 21.55 -11.05
N TYR A 316 -2.94 20.30 -10.94
CA TYR A 316 -3.58 19.30 -10.09
C TYR A 316 -3.21 19.50 -8.62
N GLN A 317 -4.15 20.07 -7.87
CA GLN A 317 -4.07 20.21 -6.41
C GLN A 317 -4.50 18.89 -5.77
N CYS A 318 -3.55 18.17 -5.17
CA CYS A 318 -3.78 16.84 -4.58
C CYS A 318 -4.26 16.91 -3.13
N GLY A 319 -4.00 18.01 -2.43
CA GLY A 319 -4.35 18.10 -1.02
C GLY A 319 -4.12 19.46 -0.39
N HIS A 320 -4.28 19.47 0.94
CA HIS A 320 -4.04 20.64 1.79
C HIS A 320 -3.39 20.12 3.09
N TYR A 321 -2.08 20.33 3.21
CA TYR A 321 -1.26 19.75 4.28
C TYR A 321 -0.57 20.85 5.11
N SER A 322 0.52 20.48 5.80
CA SER A 322 1.31 21.41 6.63
C SER A 322 1.92 22.56 5.84
N GLY A 323 2.27 22.35 4.57
CA GLY A 323 2.85 23.34 3.67
C GLY A 323 1.82 24.24 2.96
N GLY A 324 0.52 24.11 3.25
CA GLY A 324 -0.57 24.77 2.54
C GLY A 324 -1.15 23.87 1.44
N TYR A 325 -1.55 24.43 0.31
CA TYR A 325 -1.95 23.64 -0.85
C TYR A 325 -0.78 22.81 -1.37
N ALA A 326 -1.06 21.54 -1.63
CA ALA A 326 -0.11 20.60 -2.20
C ALA A 326 -0.55 20.21 -3.63
N TYR A 327 0.44 20.04 -4.49
CA TYR A 327 0.28 19.71 -5.89
C TYR A 327 1.10 18.47 -6.22
N HIS A 328 0.60 17.58 -7.09
CA HIS A 328 1.44 16.47 -7.55
C HIS A 328 2.45 16.93 -8.60
N VAL A 329 3.66 16.49 -8.42
CA VAL A 329 4.75 16.64 -9.42
C VAL A 329 4.54 15.61 -10.53
N CYS A 330 4.65 16.00 -11.80
CA CYS A 330 4.58 15.08 -12.93
C CYS A 330 5.67 14.01 -12.85
N LEU A 331 5.37 12.76 -13.19
CA LEU A 331 6.29 11.62 -13.02
C LEU A 331 7.64 11.80 -13.72
N GLU A 332 7.65 12.42 -14.92
CA GLU A 332 8.91 12.75 -15.61
C GLU A 332 9.79 13.69 -14.77
N LYS A 333 9.17 14.65 -14.10
CA LYS A 333 9.86 15.61 -13.23
C LYS A 333 10.25 14.99 -11.88
N GLN A 334 9.42 14.10 -11.33
CA GLN A 334 9.74 13.37 -10.09
C GLN A 334 11.06 12.60 -10.22
N LEU A 335 11.25 11.86 -11.32
CA LEU A 335 12.48 11.11 -11.56
C LEU A 335 13.70 12.06 -11.66
N LYS A 336 13.57 13.15 -12.39
CA LYS A 336 14.63 14.18 -12.51
C LYS A 336 14.96 14.79 -11.15
N ASN A 337 13.95 15.14 -10.35
CA ASN A 337 14.11 15.70 -9.02
C ASN A 337 14.75 14.69 -8.06
N ALA A 338 14.34 13.42 -8.09
CA ALA A 338 14.97 12.36 -7.33
C ALA A 338 16.48 12.23 -7.66
N MET A 339 16.84 12.24 -8.94
CA MET A 339 18.24 12.18 -9.39
C MET A 339 19.05 13.41 -8.98
N ARG A 340 18.42 14.58 -8.82
CA ARG A 340 19.08 15.80 -8.35
C ARG A 340 19.30 15.78 -6.83
N ASP A 341 18.27 15.41 -6.06
CA ASP A 341 18.20 15.67 -4.61
C ASP A 341 18.65 14.49 -3.74
N LEU A 342 18.31 13.24 -4.14
CA LEU A 342 18.60 12.06 -3.33
C LEU A 342 20.09 11.73 -3.15
N PRO A 343 21.01 12.02 -4.09
CA PRO A 343 22.44 11.78 -3.89
C PRO A 343 23.03 12.51 -2.68
N GLU A 344 22.56 13.72 -2.36
CA GLU A 344 23.00 14.44 -1.17
C GLU A 344 22.51 13.76 0.12
N VAL A 345 21.28 13.27 0.11
CA VAL A 345 20.71 12.48 1.23
C VAL A 345 21.46 11.17 1.41
N ALA A 346 21.83 10.48 0.33
CA ALA A 346 22.58 9.23 0.38
C ALA A 346 23.99 9.41 0.99
N GLN A 347 24.64 10.56 0.76
CA GLN A 347 25.95 10.87 1.35
C GLN A 347 25.92 10.95 2.89
N LEU A 348 24.76 11.05 3.53
CA LEU A 348 24.63 10.96 4.98
C LEU A 348 24.97 9.57 5.54
N GLY A 349 25.09 8.55 4.69
CA GLY A 349 25.52 7.20 5.05
C GLY A 349 24.45 6.40 5.80
N LEU A 350 23.19 6.55 5.41
CA LEU A 350 22.05 5.76 5.91
C LEU A 350 22.22 4.27 5.60
N ASN A 351 21.59 3.40 6.38
CA ASN A 351 21.72 1.95 6.23
C ASN A 351 20.42 1.16 6.45
N GLY A 352 19.28 1.85 6.61
CA GLY A 352 17.93 1.27 6.63
C GLY A 352 17.30 1.22 5.23
N LEU A 353 16.02 0.89 5.16
CA LEU A 353 15.24 0.95 3.93
C LEU A 353 14.85 2.42 3.67
N HIS A 354 15.41 3.01 2.62
CA HIS A 354 15.06 4.39 2.28
C HIS A 354 13.56 4.50 1.97
N PHE A 355 12.91 5.51 2.53
CA PHE A 355 11.46 5.69 2.40
C PHE A 355 11.13 6.90 1.53
N THR A 356 10.40 6.64 0.45
CA THR A 356 9.75 7.68 -0.36
C THR A 356 8.23 7.54 -0.20
N ASP A 357 7.60 8.61 0.26
CA ASP A 357 6.16 8.66 0.49
C ASP A 357 5.36 8.59 -0.81
N VAL A 358 4.11 8.14 -0.75
CA VAL A 358 3.09 8.16 -1.81
C VAL A 358 3.38 7.28 -3.04
N ILE A 359 4.61 7.18 -3.53
CA ILE A 359 4.94 6.65 -4.87
C ILE A 359 4.41 5.23 -5.18
N SER A 360 4.08 4.45 -4.18
CA SER A 360 3.56 3.08 -4.34
C SER A 360 2.13 2.89 -3.81
N ILE A 361 1.41 3.96 -3.46
CA ILE A 361 0.03 3.87 -2.96
C ILE A 361 -1.01 4.44 -3.92
N VAL A 362 -0.60 5.14 -4.95
CA VAL A 362 -1.51 5.71 -5.95
C VAL A 362 -1.09 5.30 -7.36
N VAL A 363 -2.06 5.11 -8.25
CA VAL A 363 -1.80 4.99 -9.68
C VAL A 363 -1.41 6.38 -10.19
N PRO A 364 -0.30 6.52 -10.93
CA PRO A 364 0.18 7.79 -11.44
C PRO A 364 -0.88 8.64 -12.14
N ASP A 365 -0.83 9.95 -11.92
CA ASP A 365 -1.75 10.88 -12.55
C ASP A 365 -1.39 11.13 -14.01
N THR A 366 -2.44 11.29 -14.83
CA THR A 366 -2.28 11.77 -16.19
C THR A 366 -1.91 13.25 -16.19
N CYS A 367 -0.78 13.59 -16.80
CA CYS A 367 -0.36 14.97 -17.03
C CYS A 367 -0.63 15.38 -18.48
N CYS A 368 -1.45 16.41 -18.68
CA CYS A 368 -1.78 16.97 -19.97
C CYS A 368 -0.97 18.24 -20.32
N SER A 369 0.15 18.46 -19.64
CA SER A 369 1.09 19.54 -20.00
C SER A 369 1.55 19.40 -21.45
N LYS A 370 1.73 20.51 -22.15
CA LYS A 370 2.30 20.50 -23.49
C LYS A 370 3.80 20.22 -23.50
N GLU A 371 4.48 20.54 -22.40
CA GLU A 371 5.93 20.41 -22.27
C GLU A 371 6.37 19.05 -21.75
N HIS A 372 5.51 18.38 -20.93
CA HIS A 372 5.78 17.09 -20.30
C HIS A 372 4.50 16.25 -20.17
N PRO A 373 3.89 15.85 -21.31
CA PRO A 373 2.70 14.99 -21.28
C PRO A 373 3.07 13.60 -20.75
N CYS A 374 2.24 13.06 -19.85
CA CYS A 374 2.49 11.76 -19.25
C CYS A 374 1.16 11.04 -18.99
N TYR A 375 0.92 9.91 -19.65
CA TYR A 375 -0.25 9.08 -19.45
C TYR A 375 0.04 7.96 -18.44
N THR A 376 -1.00 7.29 -17.96
CA THR A 376 -0.91 6.30 -16.86
C THR A 376 0.17 5.23 -17.10
N ALA A 377 0.26 4.62 -18.29
CA ALA A 377 1.28 3.58 -18.57
C ALA A 377 2.71 4.12 -18.48
N GLU A 378 2.96 5.30 -19.06
CA GLU A 378 4.26 5.95 -18.97
C GLU A 378 4.57 6.41 -17.55
N GLY A 379 3.56 6.92 -16.83
CA GLY A 379 3.68 7.28 -15.43
C GLY A 379 4.09 6.09 -14.55
N ILE A 380 3.49 4.92 -14.75
CA ILE A 380 3.87 3.67 -14.05
C ILE A 380 5.32 3.30 -14.36
N ARG A 381 5.74 3.36 -15.62
CA ARG A 381 7.13 3.07 -16.02
C ARG A 381 8.12 4.03 -15.33
N LEU A 382 7.81 5.31 -15.33
CA LEU A 382 8.64 6.33 -14.67
C LEU A 382 8.67 6.17 -13.14
N ALA A 383 7.54 5.80 -12.52
CA ALA A 383 7.49 5.47 -11.09
C ALA A 383 8.38 4.25 -10.78
N GLN A 384 8.31 3.20 -11.60
CA GLN A 384 9.18 2.02 -11.46
C GLN A 384 10.67 2.39 -11.62
N GLU A 385 11.03 3.25 -12.56
CA GLU A 385 12.40 3.75 -12.74
C GLU A 385 12.87 4.58 -11.54
N ASN A 386 12.01 5.44 -10.99
CA ASN A 386 12.31 6.22 -9.81
C ASN A 386 12.55 5.31 -8.57
N ILE A 387 11.68 4.33 -8.37
CA ILE A 387 11.81 3.34 -7.29
C ILE A 387 13.12 2.54 -7.48
N HIS A 388 13.40 2.07 -8.69
CA HIS A 388 14.62 1.34 -9.02
C HIS A 388 15.87 2.19 -8.75
N TYR A 389 15.91 3.43 -9.26
CA TYR A 389 17.01 4.37 -9.01
C TYR A 389 17.24 4.59 -7.51
N THR A 390 16.18 4.85 -6.77
CA THR A 390 16.24 5.10 -5.33
C THR A 390 16.74 3.86 -4.58
N ARG A 391 16.24 2.67 -4.92
CA ARG A 391 16.71 1.42 -4.34
C ARG A 391 18.20 1.16 -4.61
N GLU A 392 18.67 1.39 -5.84
CA GLU A 392 20.09 1.22 -6.18
C GLU A 392 20.96 2.22 -5.40
N LEU A 393 20.50 3.46 -5.24
CA LEU A 393 21.24 4.51 -4.54
C LEU A 393 21.40 4.22 -3.02
N PHE A 394 20.36 3.68 -2.39
CA PHE A 394 20.35 3.44 -0.93
C PHE A 394 20.54 1.95 -0.54
N GLY A 395 20.50 1.03 -1.49
CA GLY A 395 20.63 -0.41 -1.27
C GLY A 395 19.33 -1.12 -0.88
N ALA A 396 18.29 -0.40 -0.46
CA ALA A 396 16.97 -0.94 -0.14
C ALA A 396 15.90 0.17 -0.19
N PHE A 397 14.63 -0.21 -0.42
CA PHE A 397 13.56 0.74 -0.64
C PHE A 397 12.27 0.39 0.12
N SER A 398 11.63 1.41 0.67
CA SER A 398 10.31 1.34 1.28
C SER A 398 9.43 2.51 0.87
N SER A 399 8.10 2.35 0.98
CA SER A 399 7.15 3.38 0.65
C SER A 399 5.85 3.25 1.45
N GLU A 400 4.93 4.16 1.25
CA GLU A 400 3.69 4.21 2.02
C GLU A 400 2.75 3.04 1.72
N GLY A 401 2.62 2.63 0.44
CA GLY A 401 1.68 1.60 0.00
C GLY A 401 2.33 0.44 -0.76
N CYS A 402 1.48 -0.41 -1.34
CA CYS A 402 1.89 -1.67 -1.95
C CYS A 402 1.17 -1.94 -3.28
N MET A 403 0.91 -0.94 -4.12
CA MET A 403 0.31 -1.23 -5.42
C MET A 403 1.19 -2.16 -6.25
N ASP A 404 0.58 -3.09 -6.95
CA ASP A 404 1.24 -4.22 -7.58
C ASP A 404 2.27 -3.86 -8.67
N PHE A 405 2.19 -2.68 -9.27
CA PHE A 405 3.19 -2.19 -10.22
C PHE A 405 4.55 -1.90 -9.56
N ALA A 406 4.58 -1.63 -8.25
CA ALA A 406 5.80 -1.27 -7.52
C ALA A 406 6.54 -2.48 -6.91
N LEU A 407 5.89 -3.64 -6.81
CA LEU A 407 6.32 -4.75 -5.95
C LEU A 407 7.66 -5.38 -6.32
N ARG A 408 8.10 -5.26 -7.59
CA ARG A 408 9.41 -5.77 -8.01
C ARG A 408 10.54 -5.14 -7.19
N GLU A 409 10.51 -3.83 -7.05
CA GLU A 409 11.57 -3.03 -6.44
C GLU A 409 11.30 -2.69 -4.96
N LEU A 410 10.04 -2.74 -4.53
CA LEU A 410 9.61 -2.42 -3.17
C LEU A 410 9.97 -3.57 -2.20
N ASP A 411 10.73 -3.25 -1.15
CA ASP A 411 11.13 -4.19 -0.12
C ASP A 411 10.18 -4.20 1.07
N TYR A 412 9.64 -3.03 1.42
CA TYR A 412 8.66 -2.86 2.49
C TYR A 412 7.63 -1.79 2.14
N GLY A 413 6.37 -2.13 2.27
CA GLY A 413 5.26 -1.20 2.24
C GLY A 413 4.74 -0.92 3.64
N LEU A 414 4.61 0.36 4.01
CA LEU A 414 4.18 0.76 5.35
C LEU A 414 2.83 0.15 5.72
N TYR A 415 1.91 0.08 4.74
CA TYR A 415 0.66 -0.67 4.80
C TYR A 415 0.13 -0.94 3.39
N VAL A 416 -0.67 -1.99 3.23
CA VAL A 416 -1.31 -2.30 1.94
C VAL A 416 -2.42 -1.27 1.64
N SER A 417 -3.16 -0.86 2.68
CA SER A 417 -4.23 0.14 2.58
C SER A 417 -4.34 0.94 3.88
N PHE A 418 -4.97 2.12 3.80
CA PHE A 418 -5.30 2.90 5.00
C PHE A 418 -6.34 2.19 5.88
N GLY A 419 -7.17 1.34 5.29
CA GLY A 419 -8.26 0.69 6.00
C GLY A 419 -9.18 1.72 6.67
N ASP A 420 -9.65 1.42 7.88
CA ASP A 420 -10.50 2.33 8.67
C ASP A 420 -9.77 3.59 9.19
N GLY A 421 -8.51 3.81 8.81
CA GLY A 421 -7.74 5.00 9.20
C GLY A 421 -8.39 6.32 8.76
N PHE A 422 -9.20 6.30 7.70
CA PHE A 422 -10.03 7.42 7.24
C PHE A 422 -11.53 7.24 7.54
N GLY A 423 -11.90 6.26 8.37
CA GLY A 423 -13.28 5.90 8.69
C GLY A 423 -13.76 4.65 7.97
N LYS A 424 -14.79 4.02 8.54
CA LYS A 424 -15.36 2.80 7.97
C LYS A 424 -16.01 3.03 6.63
N VAL A 425 -15.61 2.24 5.64
CA VAL A 425 -16.26 2.19 4.33
C VAL A 425 -17.39 1.16 4.38
N ASN A 426 -18.61 1.59 4.06
CA ASN A 426 -19.73 0.66 3.89
C ASN A 426 -19.69 0.03 2.50
N ILE A 427 -19.59 -1.30 2.44
CA ILE A 427 -19.52 -2.08 1.20
C ILE A 427 -20.71 -3.04 1.17
N PRO A 428 -21.86 -2.63 0.61
CA PRO A 428 -23.11 -3.38 0.74
C PRO A 428 -23.14 -4.68 -0.06
N VAL A 429 -22.20 -4.90 -0.95
CA VAL A 429 -22.14 -6.06 -1.86
C VAL A 429 -21.28 -7.21 -1.35
N THR A 430 -20.45 -7.01 -0.30
CA THR A 430 -19.50 -8.03 0.17
C THR A 430 -20.06 -8.89 1.32
N ASP A 431 -19.61 -10.15 1.38
CA ASP A 431 -19.89 -11.06 2.49
C ASP A 431 -18.77 -11.04 3.54
N ALA A 432 -17.55 -10.88 3.08
CA ALA A 432 -16.37 -10.82 3.93
C ALA A 432 -15.24 -10.02 3.27
N LEU A 433 -14.38 -9.45 4.09
CA LEU A 433 -13.11 -8.88 3.68
C LEU A 433 -12.02 -9.92 3.93
N VAL A 434 -11.37 -10.38 2.87
CA VAL A 434 -10.36 -11.45 2.90
C VAL A 434 -8.99 -10.92 2.52
N PRO A 435 -7.89 -11.60 2.88
CA PRO A 435 -6.54 -11.14 2.59
C PRO A 435 -6.01 -11.64 1.23
N PHE A 436 -6.70 -11.30 0.12
CA PHE A 436 -6.27 -11.76 -1.21
C PHE A 436 -4.91 -11.17 -1.61
N PHE A 437 -4.64 -9.91 -1.27
CA PHE A 437 -3.33 -9.30 -1.47
C PHE A 437 -2.24 -10.06 -0.70
N GLU A 438 -2.47 -10.32 0.58
CA GLU A 438 -1.52 -11.01 1.44
C GLU A 438 -1.30 -12.47 0.99
N LEU A 439 -2.36 -13.18 0.61
CA LEU A 439 -2.26 -14.51 0.00
C LEU A 439 -1.37 -14.51 -1.25
N THR A 440 -1.48 -13.45 -2.07
CA THR A 440 -0.73 -13.34 -3.30
C THR A 440 0.74 -12.96 -3.05
N TYR A 441 0.99 -11.99 -2.16
CA TYR A 441 2.31 -11.34 -2.07
C TYR A 441 3.05 -11.53 -0.75
N HIS A 442 2.52 -12.29 0.20
CA HIS A 442 3.33 -12.74 1.35
C HIS A 442 4.50 -13.61 0.86
N GLY A 443 5.71 -13.32 1.35
CA GLY A 443 6.95 -13.91 0.81
C GLY A 443 7.53 -13.20 -0.42
N ILE A 444 6.94 -12.07 -0.84
CA ILE A 444 7.44 -11.19 -1.92
C ILE A 444 7.99 -9.88 -1.36
N LEU A 445 7.31 -9.29 -0.39
CA LEU A 445 7.73 -8.07 0.29
C LEU A 445 7.34 -8.12 1.77
N LEU A 446 7.92 -7.23 2.56
CA LEU A 446 7.47 -6.93 3.92
C LEU A 446 6.38 -5.87 3.88
N TYR A 447 5.38 -5.94 4.77
CA TYR A 447 4.27 -4.97 4.81
C TYR A 447 3.56 -4.97 6.16
N ASN A 448 2.69 -3.97 6.40
CA ASN A 448 1.57 -4.07 7.33
C ASN A 448 0.26 -4.20 6.54
N PRO A 449 -0.73 -4.97 7.02
CA PRO A 449 -2.01 -5.16 6.32
C PRO A 449 -2.77 -3.85 6.10
N THR A 450 -2.87 -3.02 7.15
CA THR A 450 -3.59 -1.74 7.13
C THR A 450 -2.94 -0.72 8.06
N SER A 451 -3.28 0.56 7.96
CA SER A 451 -2.74 1.57 8.88
C SER A 451 -3.13 1.34 10.35
N PRO A 452 -4.32 0.84 10.72
CA PRO A 452 -4.62 0.43 12.09
C PRO A 452 -3.67 -0.61 12.68
N THR A 453 -2.97 -1.40 11.86
CA THR A 453 -1.98 -2.39 12.34
C THR A 453 -0.60 -1.79 12.66
N VAL A 454 -0.38 -0.49 12.39
CA VAL A 454 0.75 0.27 12.94
C VAL A 454 0.44 0.62 14.40
N ASN A 455 1.40 0.48 15.32
CA ASN A 455 1.17 0.55 16.76
C ASN A 455 0.14 -0.48 17.29
N TYR A 456 0.01 -1.61 16.61
CA TYR A 456 -0.98 -2.65 16.91
C TYR A 456 -1.07 -3.07 18.38
N PRO A 457 0.00 -3.08 19.23
CA PRO A 457 -0.11 -3.53 20.61
C PRO A 457 -0.89 -2.58 21.51
N ILE A 458 -1.09 -1.33 21.07
CA ILE A 458 -1.86 -0.32 21.80
C ILE A 458 -3.19 0.03 21.13
N LYS A 459 -3.54 -0.67 20.06
CA LYS A 459 -4.81 -0.59 19.33
C LYS A 459 -5.83 -1.60 19.88
N THR A 460 -6.80 -1.97 19.07
CA THR A 460 -7.80 -2.98 19.46
C THR A 460 -7.24 -4.41 19.38
N PRO A 461 -7.79 -5.36 20.14
CA PRO A 461 -7.44 -6.78 19.99
C PRO A 461 -7.61 -7.29 18.55
N ALA A 462 -8.62 -6.80 17.82
CA ALA A 462 -8.86 -7.14 16.43
C ALA A 462 -7.72 -6.68 15.51
N ASP A 463 -7.20 -5.45 15.69
CA ASP A 463 -6.07 -4.95 14.88
C ASP A 463 -4.81 -5.77 15.12
N LYS A 464 -4.57 -6.16 16.38
CA LYS A 464 -3.46 -7.03 16.76
C LYS A 464 -3.55 -8.40 16.11
N LEU A 465 -4.73 -9.01 16.16
CA LEU A 465 -4.96 -10.32 15.56
C LEU A 465 -4.89 -10.24 14.02
N THR A 466 -5.44 -9.20 13.41
CA THR A 466 -5.33 -8.92 11.96
C THR A 466 -3.88 -8.77 11.53
N PHE A 467 -3.07 -7.99 12.27
CA PHE A 467 -1.63 -7.85 12.04
C PHE A 467 -0.95 -9.22 11.95
N LEU A 468 -1.23 -10.08 12.93
CA LEU A 468 -0.61 -11.39 13.06
C LEU A 468 -1.07 -12.36 11.97
N MET A 469 -2.39 -12.49 11.78
CA MET A 469 -3.00 -13.43 10.84
C MET A 469 -2.64 -13.14 9.38
N ARG A 470 -2.40 -11.87 9.06
CA ARG A 470 -2.07 -11.41 7.69
C ARG A 470 -0.57 -11.18 7.47
N GLY A 471 0.28 -11.60 8.41
CA GLY A 471 1.74 -11.62 8.25
C GLY A 471 2.40 -10.24 8.25
N GLY A 472 1.94 -9.32 9.12
CA GLY A 472 2.52 -7.99 9.24
C GLY A 472 3.95 -7.97 9.78
N ARG A 473 4.74 -6.96 9.41
CA ARG A 473 6.02 -6.60 10.04
C ARG A 473 5.76 -5.65 11.21
N PRO A 474 6.29 -5.86 12.44
CA PRO A 474 6.11 -4.93 13.55
C PRO A 474 6.54 -3.51 13.17
N SER A 475 5.61 -2.58 13.34
CA SER A 475 5.81 -1.17 13.04
C SER A 475 5.24 -0.30 14.15
N PHE A 476 6.07 0.64 14.64
CA PHE A 476 5.73 1.54 15.72
C PHE A 476 5.95 2.97 15.29
N TYR A 477 5.14 3.89 15.81
CA TYR A 477 5.24 5.29 15.45
C TYR A 477 5.19 6.17 16.71
N PHE A 478 6.26 6.92 16.94
CA PHE A 478 6.32 7.95 17.95
C PHE A 478 5.76 9.26 17.41
N HIS A 479 4.89 9.93 18.19
CA HIS A 479 4.28 11.21 17.83
C HIS A 479 3.58 11.21 16.48
N SER A 480 2.65 10.28 16.28
CA SER A 480 1.87 10.22 15.05
C SER A 480 0.84 11.35 14.91
N LYS A 481 0.48 12.06 16.01
CA LYS A 481 -0.41 13.24 15.98
C LYS A 481 0.23 14.42 15.25
N PHE A 482 -0.46 14.96 14.28
CA PHE A 482 -0.05 16.16 13.55
C PHE A 482 -1.21 17.11 13.22
N ARG A 483 -2.44 16.80 13.62
CA ARG A 483 -3.61 17.67 13.56
C ARG A 483 -3.92 18.22 14.94
N TYR A 484 -4.07 19.52 15.02
CA TYR A 484 -4.38 20.19 16.28
C TYR A 484 -5.82 19.88 16.71
N GLY A 485 -5.99 19.32 17.93
CA GLY A 485 -7.30 19.08 18.52
C GLY A 485 -8.17 18.01 17.88
N GLU A 486 -7.67 17.32 16.85
CA GLU A 486 -8.39 16.26 16.16
C GLU A 486 -7.72 14.91 16.34
N PRO A 487 -8.48 13.79 16.29
CA PRO A 487 -7.92 12.45 16.20
C PRO A 487 -6.94 12.35 15.03
N ASN A 488 -5.83 11.68 15.26
CA ASN A 488 -4.87 11.38 14.23
C ASN A 488 -5.46 10.35 13.25
N TRP A 489 -5.14 10.47 11.96
CA TRP A 489 -5.54 9.48 10.96
C TRP A 489 -4.98 8.06 11.25
N MET A 490 -3.89 7.94 12.03
CA MET A 490 -3.38 6.66 12.54
C MET A 490 -4.05 6.20 13.84
N GLY A 491 -5.03 6.94 14.36
CA GLY A 491 -5.75 6.68 15.60
C GLY A 491 -5.30 7.58 16.75
N ASP A 492 -6.02 7.50 17.86
CA ASP A 492 -5.82 8.38 19.04
C ASP A 492 -4.66 7.93 19.93
N VAL A 493 -4.13 6.73 19.73
CA VAL A 493 -3.12 6.12 20.59
C VAL A 493 -1.77 6.17 19.93
N ASP A 494 -0.89 7.01 20.47
CA ASP A 494 0.48 7.21 20.01
C ASP A 494 1.49 6.78 21.04
N LEU A 495 2.67 6.36 20.57
CA LEU A 495 3.85 6.28 21.40
C LEU A 495 4.44 7.68 21.58
N VAL A 496 4.87 8.01 22.80
CA VAL A 496 5.35 9.34 23.17
C VAL A 496 6.80 9.27 23.65
N ALA A 497 7.63 10.20 23.22
CA ALA A 497 9.04 10.31 23.60
C ALA A 497 9.45 11.71 24.09
N THR A 498 8.49 12.59 24.40
CA THR A 498 8.78 13.94 24.92
C THR A 498 9.36 13.92 26.33
N ASP A 499 8.95 12.98 27.17
CA ASP A 499 9.51 12.75 28.50
C ASP A 499 10.10 11.34 28.64
N ASN A 500 10.96 11.14 29.65
CA ASN A 500 11.66 9.87 29.85
C ASN A 500 10.75 8.73 30.30
N ALA A 501 9.68 9.00 31.05
CA ALA A 501 8.77 7.96 31.52
C ALA A 501 7.99 7.38 30.35
N SER A 502 7.40 8.23 29.52
CA SER A 502 6.67 7.82 28.31
C SER A 502 7.59 7.09 27.33
N MET A 503 8.81 7.60 27.11
CA MET A 503 9.80 6.97 26.24
C MET A 503 10.17 5.56 26.72
N ASN A 504 10.44 5.39 28.01
CA ASN A 504 10.79 4.07 28.59
C ASN A 504 9.60 3.09 28.55
N TYR A 505 8.39 3.57 28.80
CA TYR A 505 7.18 2.76 28.62
C TYR A 505 7.06 2.23 27.17
N ALA A 506 7.21 3.12 26.19
CA ALA A 506 7.16 2.74 24.78
C ALA A 506 8.27 1.75 24.42
N ALA A 507 9.50 1.97 24.89
CA ALA A 507 10.62 1.05 24.66
C ALA A 507 10.38 -0.34 25.25
N GLY A 508 9.80 -0.42 26.46
CA GLY A 508 9.42 -1.69 27.09
C GLY A 508 8.34 -2.44 26.29
N LEU A 509 7.31 -1.73 25.82
CA LEU A 509 6.26 -2.29 24.98
C LEU A 509 6.83 -2.82 23.65
N ILE A 510 7.66 -2.03 22.96
CA ILE A 510 8.32 -2.43 21.71
C ILE A 510 9.19 -3.68 21.93
N ALA A 511 9.96 -3.74 23.02
CA ALA A 511 10.78 -4.90 23.35
C ALA A 511 9.95 -6.18 23.49
N GLN A 512 8.84 -6.10 24.24
CA GLN A 512 7.93 -7.24 24.46
C GLN A 512 7.32 -7.75 23.14
N GLU A 513 6.85 -6.86 22.29
CA GLU A 513 6.21 -7.26 21.02
C GLU A 513 7.23 -7.74 19.99
N THR A 514 8.44 -7.18 19.98
CA THR A 514 9.54 -7.64 19.12
C THR A 514 10.01 -9.05 19.50
N GLU A 515 10.05 -9.37 20.78
CA GLU A 515 10.40 -10.72 21.25
C GLU A 515 9.36 -11.76 20.80
N LYS A 516 8.07 -11.45 20.91
CA LYS A 516 6.98 -12.30 20.38
C LYS A 516 7.08 -12.52 18.87
N TYR A 517 7.39 -11.46 18.12
CA TYR A 517 7.55 -11.55 16.67
C TYR A 517 8.74 -12.41 16.24
N ALA A 518 9.81 -12.48 17.03
CA ALA A 518 11.02 -13.21 16.68
C ALA A 518 10.75 -14.69 16.31
N SER A 519 9.73 -15.31 16.92
CA SER A 519 9.32 -16.70 16.61
C SER A 519 8.62 -16.84 15.25
N MET A 520 8.14 -15.75 14.68
CA MET A 520 7.38 -15.73 13.41
C MET A 520 8.13 -15.03 12.28
N ALA A 521 9.29 -14.43 12.57
CA ALA A 521 10.04 -13.66 11.56
C ALA A 521 10.41 -14.51 10.32
N ASP A 522 10.65 -15.81 10.48
CA ASP A 522 10.97 -16.71 9.37
C ASP A 522 9.76 -17.01 8.47
N LEU A 523 8.53 -16.89 8.96
CA LEU A 523 7.33 -17.01 8.15
C LEU A 523 7.23 -15.93 7.07
N GLN A 524 7.91 -14.80 7.24
CA GLN A 524 7.99 -13.76 6.21
C GLN A 524 8.58 -14.27 4.88
N LEU A 525 9.38 -15.34 4.92
CA LEU A 525 9.99 -15.96 3.73
C LEU A 525 9.11 -17.03 3.10
N VAL A 526 8.02 -17.43 3.76
CA VAL A 526 7.16 -18.54 3.34
C VAL A 526 5.89 -17.98 2.69
N TYR A 527 5.54 -18.44 1.50
CA TYR A 527 4.29 -18.02 0.86
C TYR A 527 3.07 -18.46 1.67
N MET A 528 2.07 -17.61 1.78
CA MET A 528 0.74 -18.04 2.20
C MET A 528 0.14 -18.95 1.11
N LYS A 529 -0.44 -20.07 1.56
CA LYS A 529 -1.06 -21.08 0.70
C LYS A 529 -2.56 -20.88 0.58
N ASP A 530 -3.24 -20.64 1.72
CA ASP A 530 -4.67 -20.39 1.76
C ASP A 530 -5.06 -19.57 3.01
N TYR A 531 -6.28 -19.04 2.99
CA TYR A 531 -6.88 -18.33 4.12
C TYR A 531 -8.35 -18.74 4.22
N ILE A 532 -8.73 -19.37 5.33
CA ILE A 532 -10.01 -20.02 5.48
C ILE A 532 -10.81 -19.33 6.58
N LEU A 533 -12.01 -18.91 6.23
CA LEU A 533 -12.99 -18.39 7.18
C LEU A 533 -13.85 -19.57 7.67
N HIS A 534 -13.66 -19.95 8.93
CA HIS A 534 -14.44 -21.01 9.56
C HIS A 534 -15.67 -20.44 10.27
N GLU A 535 -16.58 -21.33 10.65
CA GLU A 535 -17.67 -20.98 11.56
C GLU A 535 -17.12 -20.54 12.92
N ASN A 536 -17.96 -19.90 13.75
CA ASN A 536 -17.60 -19.41 15.08
C ASN A 536 -16.47 -18.39 15.13
N ALA A 537 -16.33 -17.55 14.08
CA ALA A 537 -15.35 -16.47 13.98
C ALA A 537 -13.88 -16.94 14.11
N VAL A 538 -13.59 -18.18 13.76
CA VAL A 538 -12.22 -18.67 13.62
C VAL A 538 -11.73 -18.43 12.20
N GLU A 539 -10.57 -17.81 12.07
CA GLU A 539 -9.88 -17.66 10.81
C GLU A 539 -8.57 -18.45 10.83
N GLU A 540 -8.19 -19.00 9.68
CA GLU A 540 -7.01 -19.83 9.53
C GLU A 540 -6.13 -19.33 8.39
N ALA A 541 -4.88 -18.97 8.71
CA ALA A 541 -3.84 -18.71 7.71
C ALA A 541 -2.98 -19.97 7.53
N VAL A 542 -2.89 -20.47 6.32
CA VAL A 542 -2.12 -21.67 5.96
C VAL A 542 -0.91 -21.26 5.15
N TYR A 543 0.28 -21.74 5.50
CA TYR A 543 1.53 -21.48 4.81
C TYR A 543 2.01 -22.68 3.99
N CYS A 544 2.84 -22.43 2.97
CA CYS A 544 3.31 -23.48 2.06
C CYS A 544 4.25 -24.52 2.72
N ASP A 545 4.85 -24.20 3.87
CA ASP A 545 5.68 -25.12 4.67
C ASP A 545 4.86 -26.01 5.64
N GLY A 546 3.53 -25.90 5.60
CA GLY A 546 2.61 -26.61 6.48
C GLY A 546 2.28 -25.88 7.79
N THR A 547 2.92 -24.76 8.08
CA THR A 547 2.59 -23.94 9.24
C THR A 547 1.17 -23.36 9.10
N ARG A 548 0.42 -23.37 10.20
CA ARG A 548 -0.94 -22.82 10.29
C ARG A 548 -1.04 -21.87 11.48
N ILE A 549 -1.77 -20.78 11.30
CA ILE A 549 -2.15 -19.88 12.39
C ILE A 549 -3.66 -19.87 12.48
N LEU A 550 -4.20 -20.25 13.64
CA LEU A 550 -5.63 -20.22 13.94
C LEU A 550 -5.90 -19.01 14.83
N GLY A 551 -6.75 -18.10 14.39
CA GLY A 551 -7.14 -16.89 15.12
C GLY A 551 -8.61 -16.91 15.51
N ASN A 552 -8.92 -16.54 16.75
CA ASN A 552 -10.28 -16.39 17.26
C ASN A 552 -10.70 -14.92 17.23
N PHE A 553 -11.52 -14.52 16.27
CA PHE A 553 -12.05 -13.15 16.11
C PHE A 553 -13.34 -12.91 16.90
N SER A 554 -13.49 -13.56 18.04
CA SER A 554 -14.65 -13.39 18.93
C SER A 554 -14.24 -12.97 20.35
N ASP A 555 -15.22 -12.55 21.15
CA ASP A 555 -15.07 -12.13 22.54
C ASP A 555 -15.25 -13.29 23.56
N HIS A 556 -15.33 -14.54 23.07
CA HIS A 556 -15.45 -15.74 23.89
C HIS A 556 -14.44 -16.81 23.47
N THR A 557 -14.12 -17.73 24.37
CA THR A 557 -13.25 -18.86 24.10
C THR A 557 -13.88 -19.84 23.12
N VAL A 558 -13.12 -20.26 22.10
CA VAL A 558 -13.55 -21.19 21.06
C VAL A 558 -12.69 -22.46 21.09
N SER A 559 -13.32 -23.61 20.94
CA SER A 559 -12.63 -24.89 20.69
C SER A 559 -12.65 -25.19 19.20
N PHE A 560 -11.48 -25.31 18.60
CA PHE A 560 -11.36 -25.59 17.16
C PHE A 560 -10.13 -26.48 16.91
N ASP A 561 -10.27 -27.52 16.09
CA ASP A 561 -9.20 -28.45 15.67
C ASP A 561 -8.33 -28.97 16.84
N GLY A 562 -8.98 -29.32 17.97
CA GLY A 562 -8.32 -29.80 19.17
C GLY A 562 -7.61 -28.74 20.03
N HIS A 563 -7.72 -27.49 19.67
CA HIS A 563 -7.17 -26.35 20.39
C HIS A 563 -8.26 -25.54 21.10
N THR A 564 -7.95 -25.02 22.27
CA THR A 564 -8.74 -23.99 22.97
C THR A 564 -8.10 -22.64 22.68
N ILE A 565 -8.84 -21.74 22.03
CA ILE A 565 -8.35 -20.44 21.61
C ILE A 565 -9.11 -19.37 22.40
N GLU A 566 -8.38 -18.63 23.22
CA GLU A 566 -8.94 -17.54 24.04
C GLU A 566 -9.52 -16.41 23.18
N PRO A 567 -10.40 -15.55 23.71
CA PRO A 567 -10.92 -14.39 23.01
C PRO A 567 -9.79 -13.55 22.39
N TRP A 568 -9.89 -13.26 21.09
CA TRP A 568 -8.88 -12.50 20.32
C TRP A 568 -7.48 -13.13 20.40
N GLY A 569 -7.41 -14.41 20.75
CA GLY A 569 -6.20 -15.19 20.83
C GLY A 569 -5.90 -15.93 19.52
N TRP A 570 -4.75 -16.58 19.51
CA TRP A 570 -4.29 -17.36 18.37
C TRP A 570 -3.43 -18.54 18.81
N VAL A 571 -3.32 -19.53 17.92
CA VAL A 571 -2.46 -20.71 18.08
C VAL A 571 -1.68 -20.94 16.80
N LEU A 572 -0.37 -21.15 16.92
CA LEU A 572 0.49 -21.55 15.81
C LEU A 572 0.70 -23.06 15.88
N THR A 573 0.43 -23.74 14.77
CA THR A 573 0.60 -25.19 14.62
C THR A 573 1.49 -25.51 13.43
N LYS A 574 2.09 -26.68 13.44
CA LYS A 574 2.93 -27.17 12.33
C LYS A 574 2.53 -28.56 11.92
#